data_bb874cbfea185b50d56176bf12dbd28e
#
_entry.id   bb874cbfea185b50d56176bf12dbd28e
#
_cell.length_a   1.000
_cell.length_b   1.000
_cell.length_c   1.000
_cell.angle_alpha   90.00
_cell.angle_beta   90.00
_cell.angle_gamma   90.00
#
_symmetry.space_group_name_H-M   'P 1'
#
loop_
_entity.id
_entity.type
_entity.pdbx_description
1 polymer ?
#
loop_
_entity_poly.entity_id
_entity_poly.type
_entity_poly.pdbx_seq_one_letter_code
_entity_poly.pdbx_strand_id
1 'polypeptide(L)'
;VTDQTYDAVRRAARYFGQGLGVHWYFWHHYPYDTHYPDYLPAQERFAGMVRDAQLLGARVTPYINGRLWDPAADSYKRDRGYDASCRKPDGSLYTEIYPTSKVLNTVTCPSTDIWHRKIIGLVDSLQHAIGVNGIYIDQIAAAAPEPCWNEAHGHPVGGGDFWYDGYRRLIGEIRAHHLLEDRILTSEENAECYIDLFDMLLVVNTPHEEDNCIIRPVFPMVYSDRAVTSAFTYTPSEADK
;
A
#
# COMPACT_ATOMS: atom_id res chain seq x y z
N VAL A 1 7.54 -15.67 -5.87
CA VAL A 1 6.42 -16.26 -6.63
C VAL A 1 6.78 -17.67 -7.02
N THR A 2 6.01 -18.65 -6.58
CA THR A 2 6.23 -20.08 -6.87
C THR A 2 5.28 -20.56 -7.98
N ASP A 3 5.59 -21.71 -8.58
CA ASP A 3 4.68 -22.37 -9.53
C ASP A 3 3.32 -22.67 -8.87
N GLN A 4 3.32 -23.04 -7.59
CA GLN A 4 2.09 -23.28 -6.84
C GLN A 4 1.22 -22.02 -6.72
N THR A 5 1.83 -20.85 -6.42
CA THR A 5 1.12 -19.58 -6.37
C THR A 5 0.50 -19.25 -7.73
N TYR A 6 1.28 -19.40 -8.79
CA TYR A 6 0.81 -19.14 -10.15
C TYR A 6 -0.34 -20.07 -10.55
N ASP A 7 -0.22 -21.36 -10.26
CA ASP A 7 -1.29 -22.32 -10.56
C ASP A 7 -2.58 -22.05 -9.74
N ALA A 8 -2.44 -21.57 -8.51
CA ALA A 8 -3.60 -21.15 -7.73
C ALA A 8 -4.33 -19.95 -8.37
N VAL A 9 -3.58 -18.92 -8.78
CA VAL A 9 -4.15 -17.76 -9.49
C VAL A 9 -4.81 -18.18 -10.80
N ARG A 10 -4.16 -19.06 -11.59
CA ARG A 10 -4.75 -19.58 -12.85
C ARG A 10 -6.05 -20.34 -12.61
N ARG A 11 -6.10 -21.22 -11.61
CA ARG A 11 -7.33 -21.96 -11.27
C ARG A 11 -8.44 -21.03 -10.85
N ALA A 12 -8.13 -20.05 -9.98
CA ALA A 12 -9.09 -19.05 -9.55
C ALA A 12 -9.60 -18.21 -10.73
N ALA A 13 -8.71 -17.72 -11.59
CA ALA A 13 -9.07 -16.94 -12.76
C ALA A 13 -9.97 -17.72 -13.73
N ARG A 14 -9.71 -19.02 -13.95
CA ARG A 14 -10.57 -19.88 -14.76
C ARG A 14 -11.93 -20.15 -14.13
N TYR A 15 -11.97 -20.28 -12.80
CA TYR A 15 -13.21 -20.57 -12.08
C TYR A 15 -14.13 -19.34 -12.00
N PHE A 16 -13.60 -18.18 -11.63
CA PHE A 16 -14.37 -16.94 -11.48
C PHE A 16 -14.57 -16.19 -12.81
N GLY A 17 -13.73 -16.46 -13.82
CA GLY A 17 -13.76 -15.74 -15.07
C GLY A 17 -13.36 -14.27 -14.93
N GLN A 18 -14.07 -13.39 -15.64
CA GLN A 18 -13.86 -11.95 -15.52
C GLN A 18 -14.36 -11.45 -14.17
N GLY A 19 -13.54 -10.64 -13.49
CA GLY A 19 -13.89 -10.05 -12.20
C GLY A 19 -13.05 -10.53 -11.02
N LEU A 20 -12.06 -11.42 -11.25
CA LEU A 20 -11.10 -11.79 -10.22
C LEU A 20 -10.09 -10.66 -10.01
N GLY A 21 -10.08 -10.05 -8.83
CA GLY A 21 -8.99 -9.20 -8.34
C GLY A 21 -7.91 -10.03 -7.64
N VAL A 22 -6.65 -9.75 -7.89
CA VAL A 22 -5.52 -10.42 -7.24
C VAL A 22 -4.64 -9.37 -6.58
N HIS A 23 -4.69 -9.29 -5.24
CA HIS A 23 -3.69 -8.60 -4.46
C HIS A 23 -2.45 -9.49 -4.36
N TRP A 24 -1.29 -8.99 -4.82
CA TRP A 24 -0.08 -9.79 -4.88
C TRP A 24 1.02 -9.19 -4.01
N TYR A 25 1.27 -9.80 -2.85
CA TYR A 25 2.24 -9.30 -1.87
C TYR A 25 3.69 -9.64 -2.22
N PHE A 26 4.01 -10.91 -2.51
CA PHE A 26 5.37 -11.39 -2.74
C PHE A 26 5.77 -11.38 -4.23
N TRP A 27 5.83 -10.21 -4.83
CA TRP A 27 6.13 -10.05 -6.25
C TRP A 27 7.57 -9.55 -6.51
N HIS A 28 8.19 -8.94 -5.52
CA HIS A 28 9.51 -8.33 -5.61
C HIS A 28 10.62 -9.32 -5.23
N HIS A 29 11.88 -8.96 -5.57
CA HIS A 29 13.05 -9.82 -5.35
C HIS A 29 13.45 -9.94 -3.88
N TYR A 30 13.32 -8.86 -3.10
CA TYR A 30 13.72 -8.83 -1.70
C TYR A 30 12.74 -9.60 -0.80
N PRO A 31 13.17 -10.07 0.38
CA PRO A 31 12.27 -10.62 1.38
C PRO A 31 11.20 -9.61 1.78
N TYR A 32 10.01 -10.09 2.12
CA TYR A 32 8.91 -9.26 2.54
C TYR A 32 9.26 -8.41 3.77
N ASP A 33 8.73 -7.19 3.85
CA ASP A 33 9.02 -6.18 4.88
C ASP A 33 10.49 -5.75 4.97
N THR A 34 11.22 -5.83 3.86
CA THR A 34 12.62 -5.37 3.79
C THR A 34 12.86 -4.48 2.57
N HIS A 35 13.87 -3.63 2.64
CA HIS A 35 14.33 -2.75 1.55
C HIS A 35 13.27 -1.78 1.00
N TYR A 36 12.23 -1.47 1.79
CA TYR A 36 11.23 -0.49 1.37
C TYR A 36 11.85 0.87 1.00
N PRO A 37 11.40 1.53 -0.05
CA PRO A 37 10.50 1.11 -1.12
C PRO A 37 11.24 0.59 -2.38
N ASP A 38 12.41 -0.03 -2.24
CA ASP A 38 13.19 -0.59 -3.34
C ASP A 38 12.64 -1.96 -3.76
N TYR A 39 11.44 -1.97 -4.33
CA TYR A 39 10.78 -3.21 -4.73
C TYR A 39 11.30 -3.81 -6.04
N LEU A 40 11.94 -2.99 -6.87
CA LEU A 40 12.47 -3.45 -8.15
C LEU A 40 13.94 -3.89 -8.04
N PRO A 41 14.36 -4.89 -8.81
CA PRO A 41 13.58 -5.59 -9.82
C PRO A 41 12.51 -6.53 -9.24
N ALA A 42 11.42 -6.72 -10.00
CA ALA A 42 10.45 -7.78 -9.71
C ALA A 42 11.09 -9.15 -9.84
N GLN A 43 10.47 -10.17 -9.23
CA GLN A 43 10.88 -11.56 -9.50
C GLN A 43 10.78 -11.87 -11.00
N GLU A 44 11.75 -12.61 -11.52
CA GLU A 44 11.95 -12.85 -12.97
C GLU A 44 10.68 -13.22 -13.74
N ARG A 45 9.82 -14.04 -13.14
CA ARG A 45 8.58 -14.53 -13.78
C ARG A 45 7.36 -13.63 -13.57
N PHE A 46 7.44 -12.63 -12.70
CA PHE A 46 6.25 -11.91 -12.25
C PHE A 46 5.52 -11.20 -13.39
N ALA A 47 6.22 -10.47 -14.24
CA ALA A 47 5.59 -9.76 -15.36
C ALA A 47 4.90 -10.72 -16.35
N GLY A 48 5.46 -11.91 -16.56
CA GLY A 48 4.83 -12.98 -17.34
C GLY A 48 3.55 -13.48 -16.70
N MET A 49 3.58 -13.73 -15.40
CA MET A 49 2.42 -14.20 -14.64
C MET A 49 1.29 -13.15 -14.59
N VAL A 50 1.62 -11.87 -14.51
CA VAL A 50 0.63 -10.78 -14.61
C VAL A 50 -0.09 -10.85 -15.96
N ARG A 51 0.65 -10.93 -17.08
CA ARG A 51 0.06 -11.04 -18.43
C ARG A 51 -0.83 -12.26 -18.57
N ASP A 52 -0.36 -13.41 -18.11
CA ASP A 52 -1.13 -14.66 -18.20
C ASP A 52 -2.42 -14.62 -17.37
N ALA A 53 -2.37 -14.03 -16.18
CA ALA A 53 -3.57 -13.81 -15.34
C ALA A 53 -4.56 -12.88 -16.04
N GLN A 54 -4.08 -11.81 -16.66
CA GLN A 54 -4.90 -10.84 -17.41
C GLN A 54 -5.57 -11.49 -18.63
N LEU A 55 -4.88 -12.37 -19.35
CA LEU A 55 -5.47 -13.14 -20.46
C LEU A 55 -6.61 -14.06 -20.01
N LEU A 56 -6.64 -14.43 -18.74
CA LEU A 56 -7.73 -15.19 -18.11
C LEU A 56 -8.81 -14.29 -17.48
N GLY A 57 -8.72 -12.98 -17.66
CA GLY A 57 -9.70 -12.02 -17.14
C GLY A 57 -9.44 -11.54 -15.71
N ALA A 58 -8.33 -11.92 -15.09
CA ALA A 58 -7.96 -11.41 -13.77
C ALA A 58 -7.37 -9.99 -13.84
N ARG A 59 -7.48 -9.25 -12.74
CA ARG A 59 -6.87 -7.93 -12.51
C ARG A 59 -5.84 -8.04 -11.39
N VAL A 60 -4.62 -7.59 -11.60
CA VAL A 60 -3.52 -7.76 -10.65
C VAL A 60 -3.09 -6.42 -10.07
N THR A 61 -3.10 -6.33 -8.73
CA THR A 61 -2.69 -5.18 -7.93
C THR A 61 -1.57 -5.60 -6.97
N PRO A 62 -0.29 -5.33 -7.30
CA PRO A 62 0.81 -5.62 -6.40
C PRO A 62 0.82 -4.68 -5.19
N TYR A 63 1.33 -5.21 -4.09
CA TYR A 63 1.57 -4.49 -2.84
C TYR A 63 2.77 -3.56 -2.94
N ILE A 64 2.64 -2.34 -2.44
CA ILE A 64 3.74 -1.48 -2.04
C ILE A 64 3.42 -0.80 -0.71
N ASN A 65 4.46 -0.42 0.06
CA ASN A 65 4.28 0.38 1.26
C ASN A 65 4.35 1.87 0.92
N GLY A 66 3.36 2.64 1.36
CA GLY A 66 3.23 4.08 1.08
C GLY A 66 3.79 4.99 2.16
N ARG A 67 4.48 4.45 3.19
CA ARG A 67 4.85 5.21 4.39
C ARG A 67 6.30 5.01 4.86
N LEU A 68 6.87 3.84 4.60
CA LEU A 68 8.12 3.42 5.25
C LEU A 68 9.31 3.42 4.28
N TRP A 69 10.48 3.76 4.81
CA TRP A 69 11.74 3.66 4.10
C TRP A 69 12.78 2.93 4.94
N ASP A 70 13.31 1.84 4.40
CA ASP A 70 14.38 1.06 5.03
C ASP A 70 15.71 1.80 4.86
N PRO A 71 16.39 2.19 5.95
CA PRO A 71 17.71 2.83 5.87
C PRO A 71 18.81 1.97 5.23
N ALA A 72 18.59 0.64 5.15
CA ALA A 72 19.51 -0.28 4.47
C ALA A 72 19.26 -0.37 2.96
N ALA A 73 18.14 0.15 2.45
CA ALA A 73 17.86 0.20 1.03
C ALA A 73 18.84 1.16 0.31
N ASP A 74 19.30 0.76 -0.86
CA ASP A 74 20.25 1.59 -1.65
C ASP A 74 19.69 2.97 -1.96
N SER A 75 18.38 3.06 -2.18
CA SER A 75 17.72 4.32 -2.45
C SER A 75 17.72 5.27 -1.25
N TYR A 76 17.76 4.77 -0.03
CA TYR A 76 17.70 5.63 1.15
C TYR A 76 18.82 6.68 1.15
N LYS A 77 20.06 6.26 0.85
CA LYS A 77 21.20 7.16 0.73
C LYS A 77 21.19 7.94 -0.59
N ARG A 78 20.94 7.25 -1.71
CA ARG A 78 20.97 7.84 -3.05
C ARG A 78 19.94 8.94 -3.22
N ASP A 79 18.72 8.69 -2.74
CA ASP A 79 17.57 9.55 -2.97
C ASP A 79 17.24 10.41 -1.73
N ARG A 80 18.17 10.49 -0.75
CA ARG A 80 18.07 11.33 0.44
C ARG A 80 16.90 10.98 1.36
N GLY A 81 16.66 9.69 1.60
CA GLY A 81 15.57 9.20 2.46
C GLY A 81 15.60 9.77 3.89
N TYR A 82 16.80 10.02 4.43
CA TYR A 82 16.94 10.69 5.74
C TYR A 82 16.28 12.07 5.76
N ASP A 83 16.41 12.83 4.65
CA ASP A 83 15.81 14.16 4.56
C ASP A 83 14.29 14.12 4.34
N ALA A 84 13.75 12.98 3.93
CA ALA A 84 12.31 12.76 3.82
C ALA A 84 11.67 12.18 5.10
N SER A 85 12.47 11.77 6.08
CA SER A 85 11.97 11.08 7.27
C SER A 85 11.40 12.06 8.31
N CYS A 86 10.30 11.68 8.94
CA CYS A 86 9.70 12.41 10.05
C CYS A 86 10.63 12.44 11.25
N ARG A 87 10.69 13.58 11.94
CA ARG A 87 11.53 13.80 13.13
C ARG A 87 10.71 14.06 14.37
N LYS A 88 11.19 13.52 15.48
CA LYS A 88 10.70 13.82 16.83
C LYS A 88 11.22 15.19 17.31
N PRO A 89 10.71 15.72 18.45
CA PRO A 89 11.19 16.99 19.00
C PRO A 89 12.68 17.02 19.33
N ASP A 90 13.29 15.88 19.64
CA ASP A 90 14.72 15.74 19.93
C ASP A 90 15.59 15.55 18.67
N GLY A 91 14.98 15.59 17.48
CA GLY A 91 15.65 15.42 16.20
C GLY A 91 15.83 13.96 15.78
N SER A 92 15.53 12.98 16.64
CA SER A 92 15.56 11.56 16.26
C SER A 92 14.44 11.22 15.28
N LEU A 93 14.60 10.12 14.53
CA LEU A 93 13.61 9.69 13.55
C LEU A 93 12.47 8.90 14.20
N TYR A 94 11.26 9.04 13.65
CA TYR A 94 10.21 8.04 13.87
C TYR A 94 10.56 6.77 13.11
N THR A 95 10.41 5.64 13.78
CA THR A 95 10.77 4.34 13.24
C THR A 95 9.72 3.29 13.55
N GLU A 96 9.60 2.30 12.68
CA GLU A 96 8.71 1.16 12.83
C GLU A 96 9.47 -0.14 12.54
N ILE A 97 9.18 -1.18 13.31
CA ILE A 97 9.81 -2.50 13.17
C ILE A 97 8.70 -3.54 13.07
N TYR A 98 8.65 -4.23 11.94
CA TYR A 98 7.75 -5.37 11.81
C TYR A 98 8.26 -6.59 12.56
N PRO A 99 7.38 -7.32 13.28
CA PRO A 99 7.79 -8.49 14.07
C PRO A 99 8.45 -9.59 13.24
N THR A 100 8.06 -9.72 11.97
CA THR A 100 8.55 -10.77 11.07
C THR A 100 9.93 -10.47 10.52
N SER A 101 10.14 -9.34 9.92
CA SER A 101 11.41 -8.98 9.28
C SER A 101 12.48 -8.50 10.24
N LYS A 102 12.08 -7.93 11.37
CA LYS A 102 12.97 -7.23 12.33
C LYS A 102 13.71 -6.04 11.75
N VAL A 103 13.35 -5.59 10.55
CA VAL A 103 13.94 -4.42 9.90
C VAL A 103 13.39 -3.16 10.54
N LEU A 104 14.30 -2.26 10.88
CA LEU A 104 13.96 -0.93 11.35
C LEU A 104 13.76 -0.03 10.14
N ASN A 105 12.51 0.40 9.94
CA ASN A 105 12.15 1.35 8.88
C ASN A 105 11.97 2.75 9.47
N THR A 106 12.31 3.78 8.71
CA THR A 106 11.96 5.16 9.06
C THR A 106 10.60 5.52 8.50
N VAL A 107 9.85 6.32 9.25
CA VAL A 107 8.57 6.87 8.79
C VAL A 107 8.84 8.09 7.93
N THR A 108 8.35 8.09 6.70
CA THR A 108 8.51 9.22 5.78
C THR A 108 7.44 10.28 6.01
N CYS A 109 7.81 11.53 5.80
CA CYS A 109 6.87 12.64 5.83
C CYS A 109 6.16 12.77 4.46
N PRO A 110 4.83 12.65 4.43
CA PRO A 110 4.08 12.72 3.18
C PRO A 110 4.07 14.12 2.54
N SER A 111 4.57 15.14 3.23
CA SER A 111 4.69 16.49 2.66
C SER A 111 5.93 16.69 1.79
N THR A 112 6.86 15.73 1.76
CA THR A 112 8.14 15.89 1.06
C THR A 112 8.08 15.48 -0.41
N ASP A 113 8.60 16.33 -1.29
CA ASP A 113 8.73 15.99 -2.71
C ASP A 113 9.68 14.81 -2.96
N ILE A 114 10.60 14.54 -2.04
CA ILE A 114 11.49 13.38 -2.10
C ILE A 114 10.65 12.10 -2.07
N TRP A 115 9.74 12.01 -1.10
CA TRP A 115 8.85 10.85 -0.97
C TRP A 115 7.88 10.74 -2.15
N HIS A 116 7.29 11.86 -2.57
CA HIS A 116 6.39 11.90 -3.73
C HIS A 116 7.06 11.33 -4.96
N ARG A 117 8.24 11.85 -5.34
CA ARG A 117 8.97 11.33 -6.51
C ARG A 117 9.29 9.84 -6.40
N LYS A 118 9.59 9.35 -5.20
CA LYS A 118 9.89 7.94 -4.98
C LYS A 118 8.67 7.05 -5.25
N ILE A 119 7.52 7.38 -4.68
CA ILE A 119 6.29 6.61 -4.88
C ILE A 119 5.77 6.74 -6.30
N ILE A 120 5.73 7.93 -6.87
CA ILE A 120 5.32 8.15 -8.26
C ILE A 120 6.19 7.33 -9.23
N GLY A 121 7.51 7.37 -9.08
CA GLY A 121 8.41 6.58 -9.94
C GLY A 121 8.20 5.08 -9.82
N LEU A 122 7.80 4.59 -8.64
CA LEU A 122 7.45 3.18 -8.44
C LEU A 122 6.11 2.84 -9.11
N VAL A 123 5.11 3.70 -8.97
CA VAL A 123 3.81 3.58 -9.64
C VAL A 123 3.99 3.53 -11.16
N ASP A 124 4.76 4.45 -11.73
CA ASP A 124 5.06 4.47 -13.16
C ASP A 124 5.75 3.19 -13.62
N SER A 125 6.75 2.73 -12.85
CA SER A 125 7.49 1.50 -13.18
C SER A 125 6.59 0.26 -13.17
N LEU A 126 5.68 0.13 -12.20
CA LEU A 126 4.76 -0.98 -12.09
C LEU A 126 3.78 -1.03 -13.27
N GLN A 127 3.26 0.11 -13.68
CA GLN A 127 2.30 0.18 -14.79
C GLN A 127 2.96 -0.03 -16.15
N HIS A 128 4.10 0.64 -16.39
CA HIS A 128 4.72 0.63 -17.72
C HIS A 128 5.63 -0.57 -17.97
N ALA A 129 6.41 -1.00 -16.97
CA ALA A 129 7.35 -2.10 -17.13
C ALA A 129 6.72 -3.48 -16.87
N ILE A 130 5.78 -3.58 -15.93
CA ILE A 130 5.14 -4.85 -15.56
C ILE A 130 3.73 -4.95 -16.15
N GLY A 131 3.02 -3.84 -16.31
CA GLY A 131 1.69 -3.80 -16.91
C GLY A 131 0.56 -4.17 -15.96
N VAL A 132 0.70 -3.87 -14.66
CA VAL A 132 -0.30 -4.19 -13.63
C VAL A 132 -1.61 -3.43 -13.82
N ASN A 133 -2.70 -3.93 -13.24
CA ASN A 133 -4.04 -3.33 -13.36
C ASN A 133 -4.37 -2.30 -12.28
N GLY A 134 -3.55 -2.22 -11.26
CA GLY A 134 -3.68 -1.27 -10.17
C GLY A 134 -2.53 -1.41 -9.20
N ILE A 135 -2.54 -0.66 -8.13
CA ILE A 135 -1.50 -0.69 -7.11
C ILE A 135 -2.17 -0.63 -5.74
N TYR A 136 -1.79 -1.56 -4.87
CA TYR A 136 -2.15 -1.53 -3.47
C TYR A 136 -1.06 -0.79 -2.69
N ILE A 137 -1.40 0.39 -2.21
CA ILE A 137 -0.49 1.26 -1.45
C ILE A 137 -0.86 1.16 0.03
N ASP A 138 -0.11 0.34 0.73
CA ASP A 138 -0.31 0.03 2.14
C ASP A 138 -0.01 1.21 3.07
N GLN A 139 -0.58 1.17 4.27
CA GLN A 139 -0.41 2.08 5.39
C GLN A 139 -0.96 3.51 5.24
N ILE A 140 -1.33 3.99 4.06
CA ILE A 140 -1.83 5.37 3.92
C ILE A 140 -3.15 5.55 4.69
N ALA A 141 -4.11 4.64 4.51
CA ALA A 141 -5.41 4.70 5.19
C ALA A 141 -5.47 3.88 6.48
N ALA A 142 -4.37 3.23 6.87
CA ALA A 142 -4.27 2.35 8.04
C ALA A 142 -3.47 2.96 9.19
N ALA A 143 -2.30 3.51 8.89
CA ALA A 143 -1.35 3.92 9.92
C ALA A 143 -1.69 5.29 10.51
N ALA A 144 -1.50 5.42 11.82
CA ALA A 144 -1.63 6.70 12.49
C ALA A 144 -0.60 7.72 11.96
N PRO A 145 -0.97 9.01 11.89
CA PRO A 145 -0.03 10.06 11.54
C PRO A 145 1.05 10.25 12.63
N GLU A 146 2.26 10.58 12.19
CA GLU A 146 3.34 10.96 13.10
C GLU A 146 3.54 12.47 13.09
N PRO A 147 3.53 13.14 14.23
CA PRO A 147 3.87 14.55 14.29
C PRO A 147 5.32 14.77 13.84
N CYS A 148 5.53 15.61 12.84
CA CYS A 148 6.88 15.83 12.30
C CYS A 148 7.44 17.20 12.76
N TRP A 149 8.65 17.16 13.33
CA TRP A 149 9.34 18.35 13.87
C TRP A 149 10.48 18.83 12.95
N ASN A 150 10.50 18.36 11.69
CA ASN A 150 11.50 18.80 10.74
C ASN A 150 11.07 20.10 10.04
N GLU A 151 11.65 21.22 10.44
CA GLU A 151 11.37 22.54 9.86
C GLU A 151 11.62 22.63 8.35
N ALA A 152 12.52 21.78 7.82
CA ALA A 152 12.84 21.77 6.39
C ALA A 152 11.73 21.16 5.50
N HIS A 153 10.69 20.57 6.08
CA HIS A 153 9.59 19.95 5.32
C HIS A 153 8.51 20.94 4.87
N GLY A 154 8.58 22.20 5.32
CA GLY A 154 7.71 23.26 4.84
C GLY A 154 6.26 23.23 5.37
N HIS A 155 5.98 22.41 6.38
CA HIS A 155 4.71 22.37 7.11
C HIS A 155 4.88 22.85 8.56
N PRO A 156 3.81 23.18 9.29
CA PRO A 156 3.90 23.46 10.72
C PRO A 156 4.51 22.27 11.48
N VAL A 157 5.45 22.55 12.38
CA VAL A 157 6.11 21.50 13.15
C VAL A 157 5.19 20.92 14.23
N GLY A 158 5.28 19.64 14.46
CA GLY A 158 4.63 18.94 15.56
C GLY A 158 3.14 18.67 15.39
N GLY A 159 2.53 19.05 14.27
CA GLY A 159 1.09 18.81 14.08
C GLY A 159 0.49 19.55 12.90
N GLY A 160 -0.84 19.68 12.91
CA GLY A 160 -1.62 20.25 11.82
C GLY A 160 -2.11 19.19 10.82
N ASP A 161 -2.51 19.64 9.67
CA ASP A 161 -3.12 18.84 8.60
C ASP A 161 -2.13 18.31 7.56
N PHE A 162 -0.82 18.59 7.74
CA PHE A 162 0.23 18.29 6.77
C PHE A 162 0.29 16.81 6.35
N TRP A 163 -0.07 15.90 7.26
CA TRP A 163 -0.09 14.46 6.98
C TRP A 163 -1.19 14.11 5.99
N TYR A 164 -2.38 14.59 6.27
CA TYR A 164 -3.54 14.44 5.41
C TYR A 164 -3.31 15.12 4.05
N ASP A 165 -2.91 16.39 4.04
CA ASP A 165 -2.66 17.16 2.83
C ASP A 165 -1.54 16.57 1.98
N GLY A 166 -0.49 16.06 2.63
CA GLY A 166 0.63 15.42 1.96
C GLY A 166 0.20 14.19 1.16
N TYR A 167 -0.59 13.30 1.75
CA TYR A 167 -1.11 12.13 1.03
C TYR A 167 -2.15 12.51 -0.01
N ARG A 168 -3.02 13.48 0.25
CA ARG A 168 -3.95 13.97 -0.78
C ARG A 168 -3.22 14.55 -1.97
N ARG A 169 -2.15 15.30 -1.76
CA ARG A 169 -1.31 15.82 -2.83
C ARG A 169 -0.65 14.69 -3.61
N LEU A 170 -0.04 13.71 -2.92
CA LEU A 170 0.62 12.56 -3.54
C LEU A 170 -0.35 11.74 -4.41
N ILE A 171 -1.46 11.30 -3.83
CA ILE A 171 -2.42 10.46 -4.53
C ILE A 171 -3.16 11.24 -5.61
N GLY A 172 -3.48 12.50 -5.34
CA GLY A 172 -4.06 13.41 -6.34
C GLY A 172 -3.17 13.60 -7.57
N GLU A 173 -1.86 13.78 -7.37
CA GLU A 173 -0.87 13.87 -8.45
C GLU A 173 -0.76 12.56 -9.22
N ILE A 174 -0.71 11.42 -8.54
CA ILE A 174 -0.70 10.10 -9.19
C ILE A 174 -1.94 9.95 -10.07
N ARG A 175 -3.14 10.23 -9.55
CA ARG A 175 -4.39 10.10 -10.30
C ARG A 175 -4.47 11.03 -11.49
N ALA A 176 -4.02 12.27 -11.35
CA ALA A 176 -4.15 13.29 -12.40
C ALA A 176 -3.15 13.11 -13.54
N HIS A 177 -1.96 12.60 -13.25
CA HIS A 177 -0.83 12.68 -14.18
C HIS A 177 -0.07 11.38 -14.43
N HIS A 178 -0.20 10.40 -13.54
CA HIS A 178 0.60 9.18 -13.57
C HIS A 178 -0.23 7.90 -13.67
N LEU A 179 -1.47 7.89 -13.20
CA LEU A 179 -2.31 6.70 -13.28
C LEU A 179 -2.83 6.50 -14.70
N LEU A 180 -2.52 5.35 -15.29
CA LEU A 180 -3.06 4.98 -16.60
C LEU A 180 -4.56 4.75 -16.52
N GLU A 181 -5.25 4.96 -17.64
CA GLU A 181 -6.67 4.67 -17.80
C GLU A 181 -6.96 3.21 -17.43
N ASP A 182 -8.11 2.96 -16.81
CA ASP A 182 -8.53 1.64 -16.33
C ASP A 182 -7.64 1.02 -15.22
N ARG A 183 -6.82 1.81 -14.57
CA ARG A 183 -6.05 1.38 -13.40
C ARG A 183 -6.70 1.87 -12.12
N ILE A 184 -6.51 1.10 -11.05
CA ILE A 184 -7.05 1.41 -9.73
C ILE A 184 -5.94 1.62 -8.70
N LEU A 185 -6.24 2.44 -7.69
CA LEU A 185 -5.45 2.55 -6.47
C LEU A 185 -6.25 1.99 -5.31
N THR A 186 -5.62 1.14 -4.53
CA THR A 186 -6.22 0.58 -3.32
C THR A 186 -5.31 0.81 -2.12
N SER A 187 -5.87 0.80 -0.91
CA SER A 187 -5.10 0.94 0.32
C SER A 187 -5.61 0.00 1.40
N GLU A 188 -4.90 -0.06 2.51
CA GLU A 188 -5.27 -0.83 3.69
C GLU A 188 -6.17 0.00 4.61
N GLU A 189 -7.10 -0.69 5.27
CA GLU A 189 -8.05 -0.13 6.23
C GLU A 189 -8.97 0.97 5.65
N ASN A 190 -9.70 1.65 6.52
CA ASN A 190 -10.84 2.43 6.12
C ASN A 190 -10.87 3.84 6.73
N ALA A 191 -9.72 4.50 6.80
CA ALA A 191 -9.70 5.90 7.25
C ALA A 191 -10.58 6.77 6.36
N GLU A 192 -11.63 7.34 6.95
CA GLU A 192 -12.68 8.10 6.27
C GLU A 192 -12.14 9.28 5.44
N CYS A 193 -11.07 9.90 5.91
CA CYS A 193 -10.47 11.06 5.23
C CYS A 193 -9.83 10.74 3.87
N TYR A 194 -9.69 9.47 3.52
CA TYR A 194 -9.06 9.02 2.27
C TYR A 194 -9.99 8.23 1.34
N ILE A 195 -11.28 8.10 1.67
CA ILE A 195 -12.22 7.29 0.87
C ILE A 195 -12.39 7.78 -0.57
N ASP A 196 -12.17 9.05 -0.83
CA ASP A 196 -12.24 9.66 -2.16
C ASP A 196 -10.93 9.51 -2.96
N LEU A 197 -9.86 9.04 -2.33
CA LEU A 197 -8.56 8.87 -2.99
C LEU A 197 -8.34 7.46 -3.52
N PHE A 198 -9.02 6.47 -2.98
CA PHE A 198 -8.84 5.07 -3.33
C PHE A 198 -10.11 4.47 -3.92
N ASP A 199 -9.93 3.59 -4.91
CA ASP A 199 -11.03 2.89 -5.58
C ASP A 199 -11.56 1.72 -4.73
N MET A 200 -10.71 1.17 -3.85
CA MET A 200 -11.07 0.12 -2.91
C MET A 200 -10.19 0.17 -1.66
N LEU A 201 -10.77 -0.14 -0.52
CA LEU A 201 -10.09 -0.24 0.76
C LEU A 201 -10.14 -1.70 1.24
N LEU A 202 -8.96 -2.27 1.54
CA LEU A 202 -8.84 -3.61 2.09
C LEU A 202 -8.91 -3.55 3.62
N VAL A 203 -10.03 -3.94 4.19
CA VAL A 203 -10.21 -3.99 5.65
C VAL A 203 -9.58 -5.28 6.19
N VAL A 204 -8.44 -5.13 6.85
CA VAL A 204 -7.62 -6.23 7.37
C VAL A 204 -8.01 -6.60 8.80
N ASN A 205 -8.20 -5.58 9.63
CA ASN A 205 -8.52 -5.75 11.04
C ASN A 205 -10.04 -5.84 11.22
N THR A 206 -10.60 -6.97 10.80
CA THR A 206 -12.01 -7.24 11.07
C THR A 206 -12.20 -7.42 12.58
N PRO A 207 -13.06 -6.63 13.24
CA PRO A 207 -13.31 -6.81 14.66
C PRO A 207 -13.89 -8.20 14.91
N HIS A 208 -13.40 -8.85 15.96
CA HIS A 208 -13.93 -10.14 16.42
C HIS A 208 -15.05 -9.91 17.42
N GLU A 209 -16.04 -10.80 17.43
CA GLU A 209 -17.01 -10.83 18.51
C GLU A 209 -16.30 -11.22 19.81
N GLU A 210 -16.30 -10.29 20.76
CA GLU A 210 -15.90 -10.58 22.13
C GLU A 210 -17.16 -10.72 22.99
N ASP A 211 -17.03 -11.41 24.11
CA ASP A 211 -18.14 -11.57 25.07
C ASP A 211 -18.73 -10.21 25.42
N ASN A 212 -20.04 -10.06 25.19
CA ASN A 212 -20.84 -8.84 25.40
C ASN A 212 -20.61 -7.69 24.40
N CYS A 213 -19.90 -7.90 23.28
CA CYS A 213 -19.79 -6.93 22.19
C CYS A 213 -20.68 -7.30 21.02
N ILE A 214 -21.38 -6.33 20.46
CA ILE A 214 -22.11 -6.48 19.18
C ILE A 214 -21.39 -5.65 18.14
N ILE A 215 -20.81 -6.33 17.14
CA ILE A 215 -20.17 -5.68 16.03
C ILE A 215 -21.23 -5.05 15.12
N ARG A 216 -21.06 -3.78 14.82
CA ARG A 216 -21.91 -3.05 13.88
C ARG A 216 -21.07 -2.65 12.67
N PRO A 217 -21.49 -2.96 11.45
CA PRO A 217 -20.76 -2.60 10.23
C PRO A 217 -21.00 -1.11 9.90
N VAL A 218 -20.59 -0.20 10.79
CA VAL A 218 -20.90 1.23 10.71
C VAL A 218 -20.32 1.85 9.45
N PHE A 219 -19.05 1.55 9.14
CA PHE A 219 -18.40 2.11 7.96
C PHE A 219 -19.14 1.75 6.65
N PRO A 220 -19.40 0.47 6.31
CA PRO A 220 -20.18 0.16 5.11
C PRO A 220 -21.64 0.63 5.19
N MET A 221 -22.24 0.74 6.36
CA MET A 221 -23.58 1.31 6.49
C MET A 221 -23.64 2.80 6.11
N VAL A 222 -22.58 3.55 6.38
CA VAL A 222 -22.50 4.98 6.08
C VAL A 222 -21.95 5.25 4.69
N TYR A 223 -20.99 4.46 4.23
CA TYR A 223 -20.20 4.79 3.03
C TYR A 223 -20.33 3.78 1.88
N SER A 224 -21.28 2.85 1.92
CA SER A 224 -21.43 1.83 0.85
C SER A 224 -21.76 2.39 -0.53
N ASP A 225 -22.22 3.62 -0.61
CA ASP A 225 -22.47 4.35 -1.86
C ASP A 225 -21.24 5.11 -2.36
N ARG A 226 -20.16 5.16 -1.58
CA ARG A 226 -18.96 5.99 -1.86
C ARG A 226 -17.65 5.23 -1.79
N ALA A 227 -17.58 4.17 -1.01
CA ALA A 227 -16.36 3.39 -0.79
C ALA A 227 -16.61 1.92 -1.07
N VAL A 228 -15.78 1.33 -1.92
CA VAL A 228 -15.72 -0.12 -2.10
C VAL A 228 -14.77 -0.69 -1.05
N THR A 229 -15.26 -1.61 -0.24
CA THR A 229 -14.43 -2.30 0.74
C THR A 229 -14.33 -3.78 0.39
N SER A 230 -13.17 -4.35 0.62
CA SER A 230 -12.94 -5.79 0.61
C SER A 230 -12.36 -6.21 1.97
N ALA A 231 -12.54 -7.47 2.34
CA ALA A 231 -12.01 -8.01 3.58
C ALA A 231 -11.19 -9.27 3.29
N PHE A 232 -10.33 -9.66 4.24
CA PHE A 232 -9.69 -10.95 4.17
C PHE A 232 -10.72 -12.08 4.21
N THR A 233 -10.58 -13.03 3.29
CA THR A 233 -11.19 -14.32 3.44
C THR A 233 -10.19 -15.20 4.15
N TYR A 234 -10.49 -15.58 5.37
CA TYR A 234 -9.65 -16.40 6.20
C TYR A 234 -9.50 -17.82 5.66
N THR A 235 -8.53 -18.53 6.19
CA THR A 235 -8.36 -19.95 5.92
C THR A 235 -9.60 -20.74 6.35
N PRO A 236 -9.89 -21.91 5.77
CA PRO A 236 -11.06 -22.70 6.15
C PRO A 236 -11.18 -22.99 7.65
N SER A 237 -10.05 -23.05 8.37
CA SER A 237 -10.03 -23.21 9.83
C SER A 237 -10.49 -21.98 10.62
N GLU A 238 -10.57 -20.83 9.98
CA GLU A 238 -11.01 -19.56 10.56
C GLU A 238 -12.41 -19.16 10.06
N ALA A 239 -12.89 -19.78 9.00
CA ALA A 239 -14.21 -19.49 8.43
C ALA A 239 -15.38 -19.91 9.34
N ASP A 240 -15.12 -20.75 10.34
CA ASP A 240 -16.08 -21.23 11.32
C ASP A 240 -16.06 -20.42 12.63
N LYS A 241 -15.30 -19.31 12.67
CA LYS A 241 -15.24 -18.38 13.80
C LYS A 241 -15.99 -17.11 13.45
#